data_7ae86945a49d242e7fa7c7ee208eae07
#
_entry.id   7ae86945a49d242e7fa7c7ee208eae07
#
_cell.length_a   1.000
_cell.length_b   1.000
_cell.length_c   1.000
_cell.angle_alpha   90.00
_cell.angle_beta   90.00
_cell.angle_gamma   90.00
#
_symmetry.space_group_name_H-M   'P 1'
#
loop_
_entity.id
_entity.type
_entity.pdbx_description
1 polymer ?
#
loop_
_entity_poly.entity_id
_entity_poly.type
_entity_poly.pdbx_seq_one_letter_code
_entity_poly.pdbx_strand_id
1 'polypeptide(L)'
;MSPPYQPALFESSLPKWLACTDELAAGIQHHPRQKALKRAYIDPNPSALVWAMVFDVDRPEAATAWQDAPTECPRPNWVTQNPRNGHAHLGYVLASPVSRTLKARATPQRFLARIQHGLTMALDADRAYTHRLTKTPDHPTWRTFWERPDPYELGELRDYLGDRLPLRIARLEAVGEGRNVTLFDGLRKWAYRARLGYSDWHLWERACRSHADALNAFAS
;
A
#
# COMPACT_ATOMS: atom_id res chain seq x y z
N MET A 1 23.14 -23.14 -3.24
CA MET A 1 22.50 -23.08 -1.91
C MET A 1 21.24 -22.23 -2.11
N SER A 2 20.06 -22.80 -1.90
CA SER A 2 18.82 -22.01 -1.91
C SER A 2 18.86 -21.00 -0.78
N PRO A 3 18.43 -19.72 -1.00
CA PRO A 3 18.37 -18.74 0.08
C PRO A 3 17.44 -19.24 1.19
N PRO A 4 17.70 -18.90 2.44
CA PRO A 4 16.82 -19.26 3.54
C PRO A 4 15.42 -18.72 3.26
N TYR A 5 14.46 -19.55 3.54
CA TYR A 5 13.04 -19.44 3.23
C TYR A 5 12.42 -18.10 3.65
N GLN A 6 12.27 -17.19 2.71
CA GLN A 6 11.74 -15.84 2.90
C GLN A 6 10.20 -15.78 3.03
N PRO A 7 9.40 -16.69 2.43
CA PRO A 7 7.96 -16.77 2.70
C PRO A 7 7.60 -16.86 4.18
N ALA A 8 8.44 -17.53 5.01
CA ALA A 8 8.17 -17.66 6.44
C ALA A 8 8.13 -16.32 7.19
N LEU A 9 9.05 -15.38 6.86
CA LEU A 9 9.04 -14.04 7.46
C LEU A 9 7.77 -13.29 7.07
N PHE A 10 7.42 -13.30 5.78
CA PHE A 10 6.21 -12.67 5.27
C PHE A 10 4.96 -13.22 5.95
N GLU A 11 4.76 -14.55 5.91
CA GLU A 11 3.58 -15.18 6.49
C GLU A 11 3.47 -14.99 8.01
N SER A 12 4.60 -15.04 8.74
CA SER A 12 4.60 -14.85 10.21
C SER A 12 4.22 -13.43 10.62
N SER A 13 4.53 -12.44 9.78
CA SER A 13 4.24 -11.03 10.02
C SER A 13 2.80 -10.63 9.66
N LEU A 14 2.09 -11.46 8.89
CA LEU A 14 0.71 -11.20 8.49
C LEU A 14 -0.26 -11.30 9.69
N PRO A 15 -1.29 -10.43 9.77
CA PRO A 15 -2.33 -10.53 10.78
C PRO A 15 -3.13 -11.83 10.66
N LYS A 16 -3.84 -12.21 11.71
CA LYS A 16 -4.72 -13.41 11.71
C LYS A 16 -5.86 -13.31 10.71
N TRP A 17 -6.34 -12.11 10.46
CA TRP A 17 -7.40 -11.77 9.49
C TRP A 17 -6.87 -10.70 8.55
N LEU A 18 -7.07 -10.89 7.25
CA LEU A 18 -6.62 -9.97 6.22
C LEU A 18 -7.77 -9.51 5.35
N ALA A 19 -7.69 -8.25 4.94
CA ALA A 19 -8.44 -7.74 3.83
C ALA A 19 -7.87 -8.35 2.53
N CYS A 20 -8.72 -8.86 1.66
CA CYS A 20 -8.31 -9.55 0.44
C CYS A 20 -9.39 -9.50 -0.63
N THR A 21 -9.00 -9.73 -1.88
CA THR A 21 -9.91 -9.85 -3.01
C THR A 21 -9.25 -10.60 -4.17
N ASP A 22 -10.04 -11.21 -5.04
CA ASP A 22 -9.54 -11.71 -6.32
C ASP A 22 -9.67 -10.67 -7.43
N GLU A 23 -10.59 -9.73 -7.27
CA GLU A 23 -10.86 -8.67 -8.25
C GLU A 23 -11.07 -7.35 -7.53
N LEU A 24 -10.25 -6.34 -7.88
CA LEU A 24 -10.28 -5.03 -7.23
C LEU A 24 -11.64 -4.32 -7.36
N ALA A 25 -12.33 -4.51 -8.48
CA ALA A 25 -13.66 -3.94 -8.73
C ALA A 25 -14.77 -4.60 -7.90
N ALA A 26 -14.59 -5.85 -7.47
CA ALA A 26 -15.58 -6.59 -6.69
C ALA A 26 -15.61 -6.20 -5.19
N GLY A 27 -14.67 -5.35 -4.77
CA GLY A 27 -14.55 -4.91 -3.38
C GLY A 27 -13.68 -5.83 -2.51
N ILE A 28 -13.56 -5.46 -1.25
CA ILE A 28 -12.63 -6.08 -0.29
C ILE A 28 -13.42 -6.91 0.72
N GLN A 29 -12.97 -8.13 0.95
CA GLN A 29 -13.48 -9.04 1.97
C GLN A 29 -12.43 -9.28 3.04
N HIS A 30 -12.84 -9.71 4.25
CA HIS A 30 -11.93 -10.09 5.32
C HIS A 30 -12.01 -11.59 5.55
N HIS A 31 -10.87 -12.26 5.51
CA HIS A 31 -10.77 -13.70 5.71
C HIS A 31 -9.63 -14.07 6.67
N PRO A 32 -9.72 -15.24 7.35
CA PRO A 32 -8.57 -15.81 8.04
C PRO A 32 -7.37 -15.93 7.10
N ARG A 33 -6.16 -15.74 7.63
CA ARG A 33 -4.91 -15.69 6.86
C ARG A 33 -4.79 -16.79 5.80
N GLN A 34 -5.01 -18.05 6.18
CA GLN A 34 -4.90 -19.19 5.26
C GLN A 34 -5.86 -19.11 4.07
N LYS A 35 -7.04 -18.53 4.25
CA LYS A 35 -8.02 -18.33 3.18
C LYS A 35 -7.68 -17.10 2.36
N ALA A 36 -7.22 -16.03 3.00
CA ALA A 36 -6.84 -14.79 2.35
C ALA A 36 -5.63 -14.95 1.42
N LEU A 37 -4.63 -15.75 1.81
CA LEU A 37 -3.46 -16.06 0.99
C LEU A 37 -3.77 -16.81 -0.32
N LYS A 38 -4.97 -17.35 -0.45
CA LYS A 38 -5.46 -17.96 -1.70
C LYS A 38 -6.13 -16.95 -2.64
N ARG A 39 -6.21 -15.67 -2.24
CA ARG A 39 -6.77 -14.60 -3.05
C ARG A 39 -5.67 -13.87 -3.81
N ALA A 40 -6.01 -13.31 -4.97
CA ALA A 40 -5.06 -12.63 -5.84
C ALA A 40 -4.43 -11.38 -5.19
N TYR A 41 -5.16 -10.70 -4.29
CA TYR A 41 -4.71 -9.49 -3.60
C TYR A 41 -4.99 -9.56 -2.11
N ILE A 42 -4.05 -9.07 -1.30
CA ILE A 42 -4.18 -8.94 0.16
C ILE A 42 -3.70 -7.57 0.65
N ASP A 43 -4.24 -7.12 1.80
CA ASP A 43 -3.62 -6.04 2.59
C ASP A 43 -2.71 -6.69 3.63
N PRO A 44 -1.38 -6.58 3.49
CA PRO A 44 -0.46 -7.24 4.40
C PRO A 44 -0.44 -6.56 5.78
N ASN A 45 -0.82 -5.29 5.86
CA ASN A 45 -0.72 -4.51 7.08
C ASN A 45 -2.01 -4.60 7.91
N PRO A 46 -1.93 -4.82 9.24
CA PRO A 46 -3.08 -4.60 10.11
C PRO A 46 -3.45 -3.12 10.15
N SER A 47 -4.70 -2.82 10.50
CA SER A 47 -5.24 -1.45 10.48
C SER A 47 -4.43 -0.44 11.33
N ALA A 48 -3.76 -0.90 12.38
CA ALA A 48 -3.04 -0.06 13.34
C ALA A 48 -1.53 0.05 13.07
N LEU A 49 -0.95 -0.80 12.21
CA LEU A 49 0.49 -0.91 12.04
C LEU A 49 0.87 -0.98 10.55
N VAL A 50 2.02 -0.42 10.22
CA VAL A 50 2.72 -0.65 8.96
C VAL A 50 3.97 -1.45 9.26
N TRP A 51 4.02 -2.71 8.84
CA TRP A 51 5.20 -3.55 8.90
C TRP A 51 5.81 -3.78 7.52
N ALA A 52 5.05 -3.51 6.46
CA ALA A 52 5.52 -3.58 5.08
C ALA A 52 5.08 -2.36 4.27
N MET A 53 6.01 -1.78 3.53
CA MET A 53 5.72 -0.80 2.50
C MET A 53 5.64 -1.52 1.16
N VAL A 54 4.63 -1.21 0.36
CA VAL A 54 4.45 -1.77 -0.98
C VAL A 54 4.39 -0.64 -2.00
N PHE A 55 5.04 -0.83 -3.14
CA PHE A 55 5.10 0.13 -4.24
C PHE A 55 4.59 -0.54 -5.50
N ASP A 56 3.66 0.09 -6.20
CA ASP A 56 3.15 -0.38 -7.49
C ASP A 56 3.95 0.29 -8.62
N VAL A 57 4.55 -0.51 -9.47
CA VAL A 57 5.35 -0.05 -10.60
C VAL A 57 4.70 -0.53 -11.88
N ASP A 58 4.12 0.41 -12.63
CA ASP A 58 3.28 0.17 -13.80
C ASP A 58 4.06 0.27 -15.11
N ARG A 59 5.10 -0.55 -15.25
CA ARG A 59 5.86 -0.69 -16.50
C ARG A 59 6.31 -2.14 -16.73
N PRO A 60 6.63 -2.54 -17.98
CA PRO A 60 6.98 -3.93 -18.28
C PRO A 60 8.19 -4.46 -17.50
N GLU A 61 9.18 -3.63 -17.20
CA GLU A 61 10.43 -3.97 -16.50
C GLU A 61 10.33 -3.74 -14.98
N ALA A 62 9.11 -3.67 -14.41
CA ALA A 62 8.90 -3.32 -13.02
C ALA A 62 9.61 -4.25 -12.03
N ALA A 63 9.85 -5.51 -12.40
CA ALA A 63 10.51 -6.47 -11.50
C ALA A 63 11.97 -6.09 -11.18
N THR A 64 12.63 -5.33 -12.05
CA THR A 64 14.02 -4.86 -11.88
C THR A 64 14.10 -3.36 -11.54
N ALA A 65 12.98 -2.70 -11.30
CA ALA A 65 12.91 -1.25 -11.10
C ALA A 65 13.90 -0.71 -10.05
N TRP A 66 14.19 -1.49 -9.02
CA TRP A 66 15.15 -1.15 -7.99
C TRP A 66 16.62 -1.22 -8.46
N GLN A 67 16.92 -2.06 -9.48
CA GLN A 67 18.25 -2.17 -10.11
C GLN A 67 18.47 -1.05 -11.12
N ASP A 68 17.40 -0.70 -11.86
CA ASP A 68 17.42 0.28 -12.94
C ASP A 68 17.24 1.72 -12.44
N ALA A 69 17.03 1.89 -11.13
CA ALA A 69 16.89 3.20 -10.52
C ALA A 69 18.15 4.07 -10.81
N PRO A 70 17.99 5.37 -11.14
CA PRO A 70 19.11 6.24 -11.52
C PRO A 70 20.13 6.45 -10.40
N THR A 71 19.83 5.96 -9.23
CA THR A 71 20.69 6.05 -8.04
C THR A 71 20.49 4.78 -7.21
N GLU A 72 21.44 4.47 -6.32
CA GLU A 72 21.33 3.32 -5.44
C GLU A 72 19.97 3.26 -4.75
N CYS A 73 19.25 2.16 -4.98
CA CYS A 73 17.93 1.88 -4.43
C CYS A 73 17.98 0.59 -3.61
N PRO A 74 17.38 0.54 -2.42
CA PRO A 74 17.42 -0.66 -1.60
C PRO A 74 16.70 -1.82 -2.31
N ARG A 75 17.28 -3.02 -2.18
CA ARG A 75 16.71 -4.25 -2.73
C ARG A 75 15.40 -4.58 -2.02
N PRO A 76 14.26 -4.80 -2.72
CA PRO A 76 13.00 -5.16 -2.04
C PRO A 76 13.11 -6.52 -1.33
N ASN A 77 12.27 -6.76 -0.33
CA ASN A 77 12.19 -8.10 0.27
C ASN A 77 11.48 -9.08 -0.68
N TRP A 78 10.47 -8.60 -1.40
CA TRP A 78 9.83 -9.38 -2.46
C TRP A 78 9.40 -8.51 -3.63
N VAL A 79 9.26 -9.14 -4.78
CA VAL A 79 8.65 -8.57 -5.99
C VAL A 79 7.56 -9.53 -6.45
N THR A 80 6.35 -9.01 -6.69
CA THR A 80 5.25 -9.80 -7.23
C THR A 80 4.80 -9.21 -8.56
N GLN A 81 5.18 -9.90 -9.65
CA GLN A 81 4.98 -9.43 -11.03
C GLN A 81 3.73 -10.05 -11.66
N ASN A 82 3.00 -9.25 -12.42
CA ASN A 82 2.00 -9.75 -13.35
C ASN A 82 2.69 -10.24 -14.64
N PRO A 83 2.65 -11.55 -14.94
CA PRO A 83 3.37 -12.10 -16.11
C PRO A 83 2.80 -11.65 -17.46
N ARG A 84 1.59 -11.05 -17.48
CA ARG A 84 0.94 -10.62 -18.72
C ARG A 84 1.44 -9.26 -19.22
N ASN A 85 1.75 -8.34 -18.31
CA ASN A 85 2.13 -6.95 -18.66
C ASN A 85 3.44 -6.50 -18.03
N GLY A 86 4.05 -7.33 -17.16
CA GLY A 86 5.30 -7.01 -16.49
C GLY A 86 5.19 -6.08 -15.27
N HIS A 87 4.03 -5.47 -15.02
CA HIS A 87 3.82 -4.60 -13.85
C HIS A 87 4.01 -5.37 -12.55
N ALA A 88 4.59 -4.74 -11.55
CA ALA A 88 4.94 -5.42 -10.31
C ALA A 88 4.68 -4.60 -9.06
N HIS A 89 4.40 -5.30 -7.96
CA HIS A 89 4.48 -4.74 -6.62
C HIS A 89 5.81 -5.11 -5.98
N LEU A 90 6.50 -4.11 -5.43
CA LEU A 90 7.74 -4.25 -4.71
C LEU A 90 7.49 -4.02 -3.22
N GLY A 91 7.86 -4.98 -2.37
CA GLY A 91 7.60 -4.93 -0.94
C GLY A 91 8.87 -4.79 -0.10
N TYR A 92 8.83 -3.92 0.90
CA TYR A 92 9.89 -3.66 1.87
C TYR A 92 9.38 -3.91 3.28
N VAL A 93 9.94 -4.89 3.96
CA VAL A 93 9.59 -5.27 5.33
C VAL A 93 10.34 -4.40 6.32
N LEU A 94 9.66 -3.92 7.34
CA LEU A 94 10.23 -3.14 8.44
C LEU A 94 10.57 -4.05 9.62
N ALA A 95 11.77 -3.95 10.14
CA ALA A 95 12.21 -4.64 11.36
C ALA A 95 11.39 -4.17 12.57
N SER A 96 11.06 -2.87 12.60
CA SER A 96 10.22 -2.26 13.63
C SER A 96 8.96 -1.68 13.00
N PRO A 97 7.77 -2.30 13.18
CA PRO A 97 6.52 -1.78 12.63
C PRO A 97 6.19 -0.38 13.14
N VAL A 98 5.65 0.47 12.26
CA VAL A 98 5.25 1.84 12.60
C VAL A 98 3.76 1.89 12.87
N SER A 99 3.37 2.44 14.04
CA SER A 99 1.96 2.64 14.37
C SER A 99 1.38 3.81 13.57
N ARG A 100 0.19 3.61 12.97
CA ARG A 100 -0.58 4.63 12.25
C ARG A 100 -1.85 5.07 12.98
N THR A 101 -1.97 4.73 14.27
CA THR A 101 -3.10 5.19 15.08
C THR A 101 -2.98 6.67 15.42
N LEU A 102 -4.10 7.34 15.65
CA LEU A 102 -4.13 8.77 16.03
C LEU A 102 -3.40 9.07 17.34
N LYS A 103 -3.25 8.07 18.21
CA LYS A 103 -2.52 8.19 19.49
C LYS A 103 -1.03 7.90 19.37
N ALA A 104 -0.55 7.46 18.21
CA ALA A 104 0.85 7.16 18.02
C ALA A 104 1.71 8.41 17.91
N ARG A 105 3.01 8.27 18.22
CA ARG A 105 3.98 9.35 18.07
C ARG A 105 4.08 9.79 16.61
N ALA A 106 3.95 11.08 16.35
CA ALA A 106 3.98 11.63 15.00
C ALA A 106 5.36 11.51 14.31
N THR A 107 6.46 11.46 15.09
CA THR A 107 7.82 11.42 14.52
C THR A 107 8.08 10.16 13.69
N PRO A 108 7.81 8.93 14.18
CA PRO A 108 7.97 7.73 13.35
C PRO A 108 7.05 7.72 12.11
N GLN A 109 5.81 8.21 12.24
CA GLN A 109 4.88 8.30 11.11
C GLN A 109 5.39 9.26 10.03
N ARG A 110 5.87 10.45 10.42
CA ARG A 110 6.46 11.41 9.48
C ARG A 110 7.72 10.86 8.82
N PHE A 111 8.53 10.12 9.57
CA PHE A 111 9.74 9.51 9.05
C PHE A 111 9.41 8.41 8.03
N LEU A 112 8.47 7.53 8.36
CA LEU A 112 7.95 6.51 7.42
C LEU A 112 7.44 7.17 6.14
N ALA A 113 6.60 8.20 6.25
CA ALA A 113 6.03 8.88 5.09
C ALA A 113 7.11 9.50 4.19
N ARG A 114 8.18 10.07 4.77
CA ARG A 114 9.32 10.61 4.01
C ARG A 114 10.04 9.50 3.24
N ILE A 115 10.25 8.33 3.87
CA ILE A 115 10.88 7.18 3.24
C ILE A 115 9.99 6.62 2.12
N GLN A 116 8.68 6.48 2.37
CA GLN A 116 7.73 6.06 1.34
C GLN A 116 7.78 6.99 0.12
N HIS A 117 7.74 8.30 0.34
CA HIS A 117 7.86 9.26 -0.75
C HIS A 117 9.19 9.12 -1.51
N GLY A 118 10.31 9.03 -0.78
CA GLY A 118 11.63 8.87 -1.40
C GLY A 118 11.73 7.60 -2.25
N LEU A 119 11.22 6.48 -1.76
CA LEU A 119 11.18 5.21 -2.51
C LEU A 119 10.21 5.27 -3.70
N THR A 120 9.04 5.90 -3.55
CA THR A 120 8.10 6.12 -4.68
C THR A 120 8.79 6.84 -5.82
N MET A 121 9.57 7.89 -5.51
CA MET A 121 10.32 8.65 -6.52
C MET A 121 11.50 7.84 -7.10
N ALA A 122 12.23 7.10 -6.27
CA ALA A 122 13.39 6.33 -6.70
C ALA A 122 13.00 5.16 -7.61
N LEU A 123 11.87 4.51 -7.33
CA LEU A 123 11.33 3.39 -8.11
C LEU A 123 10.51 3.83 -9.32
N ASP A 124 10.23 5.13 -9.44
CA ASP A 124 9.24 5.66 -10.40
C ASP A 124 7.91 4.89 -10.27
N ALA A 125 7.46 4.71 -9.03
CA ALA A 125 6.24 4.00 -8.68
C ALA A 125 5.01 4.90 -8.79
N ASP A 126 3.83 4.28 -8.94
CA ASP A 126 2.55 5.01 -9.00
C ASP A 126 2.32 5.83 -7.71
N ARG A 127 2.25 7.14 -7.87
CA ARG A 127 2.01 8.10 -6.77
C ARG A 127 0.59 8.06 -6.25
N ALA A 128 -0.35 7.52 -7.01
CA ALA A 128 -1.76 7.38 -6.61
C ALA A 128 -2.02 6.05 -5.87
N TYR A 129 -1.04 5.14 -5.84
CA TYR A 129 -1.19 3.87 -5.17
C TYR A 129 -1.31 4.03 -3.64
N THR A 130 -2.34 3.43 -3.07
CA THR A 130 -2.70 3.63 -1.65
C THR A 130 -1.86 2.82 -0.65
N HIS A 131 -0.89 2.05 -1.11
CA HIS A 131 -0.03 1.14 -0.31
C HIS A 131 -0.81 0.10 0.53
N ARG A 132 -2.03 -0.23 0.13
CA ARG A 132 -2.89 -1.14 0.89
C ARG A 132 -2.92 -2.55 0.31
N LEU A 133 -3.55 -2.73 -0.84
CA LEU A 133 -3.68 -4.05 -1.45
C LEU A 133 -2.46 -4.36 -2.30
N THR A 134 -1.80 -5.47 -2.02
CA THR A 134 -0.70 -5.97 -2.84
C THR A 134 -1.09 -7.24 -3.57
N LYS A 135 -0.50 -7.47 -4.73
CA LYS A 135 -0.49 -8.79 -5.38
C LYS A 135 0.03 -9.80 -4.37
N THR A 136 -0.72 -10.86 -4.09
CA THR A 136 -0.36 -11.85 -3.05
C THR A 136 0.88 -12.62 -3.48
N PRO A 137 1.99 -12.58 -2.73
CA PRO A 137 3.16 -13.39 -3.03
C PRO A 137 2.82 -14.89 -3.13
N ASP A 138 3.46 -15.58 -4.04
CA ASP A 138 3.30 -17.02 -4.34
C ASP A 138 1.89 -17.44 -4.79
N HIS A 139 0.99 -16.48 -5.05
CA HIS A 139 -0.29 -16.79 -5.68
C HIS A 139 -0.09 -17.21 -7.15
N PRO A 140 -0.78 -18.25 -7.66
CA PRO A 140 -0.56 -18.82 -9.00
C PRO A 140 -0.68 -17.84 -10.16
N THR A 141 -1.45 -16.74 -9.98
CA THR A 141 -1.61 -15.69 -11.00
C THR A 141 -0.37 -14.84 -11.19
N TRP A 142 0.49 -14.75 -10.18
CA TRP A 142 1.63 -13.86 -10.16
C TRP A 142 2.95 -14.63 -10.17
N ARG A 143 4.01 -13.98 -10.66
CA ARG A 143 5.38 -14.45 -10.51
C ARG A 143 6.02 -13.74 -9.32
N THR A 144 6.45 -14.48 -8.31
CA THR A 144 7.08 -13.92 -7.11
C THR A 144 8.59 -14.15 -7.14
N PHE A 145 9.33 -13.09 -6.80
CA PHE A 145 10.76 -13.11 -6.58
C PHE A 145 11.01 -12.70 -5.12
N TRP A 146 11.65 -13.55 -4.37
CA TRP A 146 12.09 -13.24 -3.01
C TRP A 146 13.53 -12.75 -3.09
N GLU A 147 13.75 -11.47 -2.74
CA GLU A 147 14.99 -10.79 -3.06
C GLU A 147 15.89 -10.59 -1.83
N ARG A 148 15.41 -9.98 -0.77
CA ARG A 148 16.16 -9.77 0.47
C ARG A 148 15.50 -10.51 1.63
N PRO A 149 16.27 -11.35 2.40
CA PRO A 149 15.70 -12.09 3.53
C PRO A 149 15.46 -11.23 4.77
N ASP A 150 16.28 -10.20 5.00
CA ASP A 150 16.26 -9.43 6.23
C ASP A 150 15.35 -8.20 6.12
N PRO A 151 14.56 -7.89 7.17
CA PRO A 151 13.80 -6.66 7.22
C PRO A 151 14.72 -5.43 7.32
N TYR A 152 14.19 -4.27 6.99
CA TYR A 152 14.87 -2.99 7.03
C TYR A 152 14.58 -2.22 8.32
N GLU A 153 15.61 -1.61 8.91
CA GLU A 153 15.40 -0.48 9.79
C GLU A 153 15.11 0.79 8.96
N LEU A 154 14.24 1.66 9.46
CA LEU A 154 13.94 2.92 8.75
C LEU A 154 15.19 3.79 8.55
N GLY A 155 16.16 3.70 9.48
CA GLY A 155 17.45 4.39 9.36
C GLY A 155 18.25 3.89 8.16
N GLU A 156 18.28 2.60 7.92
CA GLU A 156 18.95 1.98 6.77
C GLU A 156 18.34 2.46 5.45
N LEU A 157 17.01 2.45 5.35
CA LEU A 157 16.32 2.97 4.15
C LEU A 157 16.60 4.46 3.91
N ARG A 158 16.71 5.27 4.97
CA ARG A 158 17.13 6.66 4.87
C ARG A 158 18.52 6.78 4.25
N ASP A 159 19.45 5.92 4.67
CA ASP A 159 20.84 5.98 4.22
C ASP A 159 20.96 5.66 2.72
N TYR A 160 20.17 4.73 2.19
CA TYR A 160 20.03 4.51 0.74
C TYR A 160 19.45 5.73 0.00
N LEU A 161 18.49 6.42 0.60
CA LEU A 161 17.85 7.57 -0.04
C LEU A 161 18.68 8.84 0.02
N GLY A 162 19.54 8.99 1.04
CA GLY A 162 20.43 10.13 1.20
C GLY A 162 19.72 11.49 1.03
N ASP A 163 20.26 12.34 0.17
CA ASP A 163 19.73 13.69 -0.10
C ASP A 163 18.37 13.70 -0.80
N ARG A 164 17.92 12.56 -1.34
CA ARG A 164 16.58 12.38 -1.94
C ARG A 164 15.48 12.29 -0.90
N LEU A 165 15.83 12.10 0.36
CA LEU A 165 14.84 12.10 1.42
C LEU A 165 14.36 13.54 1.65
N PRO A 166 13.09 13.89 1.38
CA PRO A 166 12.60 15.24 1.53
C PRO A 166 12.74 15.69 2.99
N LEU A 167 13.32 16.86 3.23
CA LEU A 167 13.49 17.42 4.58
C LEU A 167 12.15 17.66 5.27
N ARG A 168 11.17 18.10 4.49
CA ARG A 168 9.76 18.23 4.90
C ARG A 168 8.90 17.67 3.76
N ILE A 169 7.94 16.82 4.08
CA ILE A 169 6.82 16.63 3.20
C ILE A 169 5.97 17.87 3.44
N ALA A 170 5.94 18.79 2.47
CA ALA A 170 5.01 19.89 2.46
C ALA A 170 3.64 19.25 2.72
N ARG A 171 3.01 19.65 3.86
CA ARG A 171 1.75 19.19 4.44
C ARG A 171 1.21 18.05 3.60
N LEU A 172 1.47 16.81 4.00
CA LEU A 172 1.15 15.64 3.22
C LEU A 172 0.05 16.00 2.21
N GLU A 173 0.40 16.34 1.00
CA GLU A 173 -0.40 15.88 -0.11
C GLU A 173 -0.33 14.39 0.09
N ALA A 174 -1.28 13.92 0.86
CA ALA A 174 -1.37 12.54 1.25
C ALA A 174 -1.38 11.81 -0.06
N VAL A 175 -0.22 11.30 -0.43
CA VAL A 175 -0.02 10.52 -1.64
C VAL A 175 -1.04 9.40 -1.51
N GLY A 176 -2.17 9.55 -2.20
CA GLY A 176 -3.30 8.63 -2.23
C GLY A 176 -4.07 8.41 -0.92
N GLU A 177 -3.43 8.14 0.23
CA GLU A 177 -4.15 7.76 1.45
C GLU A 177 -4.94 8.91 2.09
N GLY A 178 -4.40 10.12 2.18
CA GLY A 178 -5.11 11.21 2.84
C GLY A 178 -6.26 11.76 2.01
N ARG A 179 -6.13 11.83 0.69
CA ARG A 179 -7.21 12.32 -0.18
C ARG A 179 -8.35 11.31 -0.22
N ASN A 180 -8.05 10.04 -0.46
CA ASN A 180 -9.06 8.98 -0.52
C ASN A 180 -9.67 8.70 0.86
N VAL A 181 -8.90 8.73 1.94
CA VAL A 181 -9.42 8.57 3.31
C VAL A 181 -10.24 9.77 3.72
N THR A 182 -9.81 11.00 3.42
CA THR A 182 -10.59 12.22 3.71
C THR A 182 -11.87 12.27 2.89
N LEU A 183 -11.80 11.92 1.59
CA LEU A 183 -12.96 11.78 0.72
C LEU A 183 -13.92 10.72 1.25
N PHE A 184 -13.40 9.53 1.57
CA PHE A 184 -14.19 8.42 2.07
C PHE A 184 -14.83 8.73 3.43
N ASP A 185 -14.09 9.31 4.37
CA ASP A 185 -14.61 9.68 5.68
C ASP A 185 -15.62 10.82 5.60
N GLY A 186 -15.41 11.78 4.72
CA GLY A 186 -16.37 12.85 4.42
C GLY A 186 -17.64 12.27 3.82
N LEU A 187 -17.52 11.46 2.78
CA LEU A 187 -18.65 10.80 2.14
C LEU A 187 -19.40 9.88 3.11
N ARG A 188 -18.69 9.05 3.88
CA ARG A 188 -19.29 8.14 4.85
C ARG A 188 -20.09 8.87 5.93
N LYS A 189 -19.51 9.90 6.53
CA LYS A 189 -20.18 10.72 7.57
C LYS A 189 -21.44 11.39 7.00
N TRP A 190 -21.36 11.92 5.80
CA TRP A 190 -22.51 12.49 5.12
C TRP A 190 -23.55 11.41 4.78
N ALA A 191 -23.15 10.29 4.19
CA ALA A 191 -24.04 9.22 3.76
C ALA A 191 -24.85 8.63 4.92
N TYR A 192 -24.23 8.39 6.08
CA TYR A 192 -24.96 7.90 7.25
C TYR A 192 -26.04 8.88 7.73
N ARG A 193 -25.79 10.20 7.66
CA ARG A 193 -26.79 11.22 8.04
C ARG A 193 -27.88 11.35 6.97
N ALA A 194 -27.46 11.41 5.71
CA ALA A 194 -28.36 11.61 4.58
C ALA A 194 -29.27 10.39 4.33
N ARG A 195 -28.82 9.16 4.66
CA ARG A 195 -29.56 7.93 4.41
C ARG A 195 -30.99 7.96 4.95
N LEU A 196 -31.21 8.57 6.08
CA LEU A 196 -32.52 8.68 6.72
C LEU A 196 -33.53 9.51 5.90
N GLY A 197 -33.07 10.38 5.00
CA GLY A 197 -33.89 11.18 4.11
C GLY A 197 -34.25 10.52 2.77
N TYR A 198 -33.73 9.32 2.50
CA TYR A 198 -33.94 8.62 1.23
C TYR A 198 -34.69 7.30 1.46
N SER A 199 -35.89 7.17 0.92
CA SER A 199 -36.67 5.94 0.90
C SER A 199 -36.26 5.03 -0.28
N ASP A 200 -35.80 5.61 -1.38
CA ASP A 200 -35.41 4.90 -2.60
C ASP A 200 -33.89 4.69 -2.65
N TRP A 201 -33.47 3.45 -2.89
CA TRP A 201 -32.06 3.07 -2.96
C TRP A 201 -31.31 3.75 -4.12
N HIS A 202 -31.92 3.81 -5.30
CA HIS A 202 -31.26 4.38 -6.47
C HIS A 202 -31.09 5.90 -6.36
N LEU A 203 -32.07 6.59 -5.73
CA LEU A 203 -31.94 8.02 -5.43
C LEU A 203 -30.82 8.25 -4.43
N TRP A 204 -30.72 7.44 -3.40
CA TRP A 204 -29.64 7.54 -2.40
C TRP A 204 -28.27 7.23 -3.01
N GLU A 205 -28.14 6.20 -3.84
CA GLU A 205 -26.89 5.88 -4.52
C GLU A 205 -26.42 7.03 -5.43
N ARG A 206 -27.32 7.63 -6.22
CA ARG A 206 -27.00 8.79 -7.04
C ARG A 206 -26.54 9.99 -6.20
N ALA A 207 -27.21 10.25 -5.07
CA ALA A 207 -26.82 11.29 -4.15
C ALA A 207 -25.44 11.06 -3.55
N CYS A 208 -25.08 9.80 -3.19
CA CYS A 208 -23.75 9.44 -2.73
C CYS A 208 -22.69 9.70 -3.80
N ARG A 209 -22.94 9.30 -5.05
CA ARG A 209 -22.03 9.56 -6.18
C ARG A 209 -21.83 11.04 -6.40
N SER A 210 -22.92 11.82 -6.50
CA SER A 210 -22.85 13.27 -6.68
C SER A 210 -22.10 13.98 -5.55
N HIS A 211 -22.28 13.52 -4.30
CA HIS A 211 -21.56 14.10 -3.16
C HIS A 211 -20.07 13.71 -3.16
N ALA A 212 -19.73 12.48 -3.59
CA ALA A 212 -18.35 12.06 -3.77
C ALA A 212 -17.63 12.90 -4.85
N ASP A 213 -18.31 13.14 -5.97
CA ASP A 213 -17.80 13.99 -7.07
C ASP A 213 -17.58 15.43 -6.62
N ALA A 214 -18.52 15.99 -5.85
CA ALA A 214 -18.38 17.32 -5.27
C ALA A 214 -17.20 17.41 -4.31
N LEU A 215 -17.04 16.45 -3.40
CA LEU A 215 -15.88 16.40 -2.50
C LEU A 215 -14.56 16.25 -3.26
N ASN A 216 -14.56 15.53 -4.39
CA ASN A 216 -13.37 15.35 -5.22
C ASN A 216 -13.01 16.62 -6.02
N ALA A 217 -14.00 17.39 -6.46
CA ALA A 217 -13.81 18.63 -7.22
C ALA A 217 -13.18 19.77 -6.38
N PHE A 218 -13.46 19.84 -5.08
CA PHE A 218 -12.86 20.82 -4.17
C PHE A 218 -11.41 20.52 -3.79
N ALA A 219 -10.85 19.40 -4.26
CA ALA A 219 -9.51 18.94 -3.95
C ALA A 219 -8.53 19.09 -5.13
N SER A 220 -8.96 19.73 -6.24
CA SER A 220 -8.13 20.07 -7.42
C SER A 220 -7.57 21.48 -7.32
#